data_799c24cf74aa716d453aeea4069c770c
#
_entry.id   799c24cf74aa716d453aeea4069c770c
#
_cell.length_a   1.000
_cell.length_b   1.000
_cell.length_c   1.000
_cell.angle_alpha   90.00
_cell.angle_beta   90.00
_cell.angle_gamma   90.00
#
_symmetry.space_group_name_H-M   'P 1'
#
loop_
_entity.id
_entity.type
_entity.pdbx_description
1 polymer ?
#
loop_
_entity_poly.entity_id
_entity_poly.type
_entity_poly.pdbx_seq_one_letter_code
_entity_poly.pdbx_strand_id
1 'polypeptide(L)'
;MKVKTSLLSIIFIIGISAFLPQVQAEPTVSIIMEKTTYQYCEKLVYTIKVSEITGDSAIIHIRDESGKGSSAIPIAIKELQNPIPALFPFDKEQFALGKYFIDVEYSGSEYTAEFNLVDSDNICIPESVKQFTVEWLLNDESGKNLDGYLMDMIQKYVDPKLIEVPFEINDKNILEIDIPDWVKNTAYWWVQGAISDNDFAQMINYLIDEKIISSHVGIGNEI
;
A
#
# COMPACT_ATOMS: atom_id res chain seq x y z
N MET A 1 -36.23 68.53 -27.48
CA MET A 1 -35.50 68.25 -26.25
C MET A 1 -35.79 66.85 -25.71
N LYS A 2 -35.81 65.80 -26.57
CA LYS A 2 -36.10 64.38 -26.17
C LYS A 2 -34.99 63.35 -26.46
N VAL A 3 -33.90 63.78 -27.11
CA VAL A 3 -32.81 62.81 -27.50
C VAL A 3 -31.74 62.65 -26.43
N LYS A 4 -31.57 63.62 -25.49
CA LYS A 4 -30.52 63.53 -24.47
C LYS A 4 -30.80 62.55 -23.32
N THR A 5 -32.07 62.26 -23.03
CA THR A 5 -32.44 61.34 -21.95
C THR A 5 -32.28 59.86 -22.36
N SER A 6 -32.42 59.54 -23.62
CA SER A 6 -32.27 58.15 -24.13
C SER A 6 -30.80 57.70 -24.14
N LEU A 7 -29.84 58.62 -24.41
CA LEU A 7 -28.43 58.27 -24.46
C LEU A 7 -27.85 58.03 -23.05
N LEU A 8 -28.34 58.74 -22.06
CA LEU A 8 -27.89 58.56 -20.66
C LEU A 8 -28.39 57.21 -20.06
N SER A 9 -29.61 56.78 -20.44
CA SER A 9 -30.15 55.50 -19.97
C SER A 9 -29.40 54.31 -20.60
N ILE A 10 -28.93 54.41 -21.85
CA ILE A 10 -28.16 53.34 -22.50
C ILE A 10 -26.77 53.20 -21.87
N ILE A 11 -26.13 54.30 -21.53
CA ILE A 11 -24.81 54.28 -20.87
C ILE A 11 -24.92 53.68 -19.45
N PHE A 12 -26.01 53.89 -18.72
CA PHE A 12 -26.23 53.32 -17.41
C PHE A 12 -26.47 51.82 -17.42
N ILE A 13 -27.17 51.28 -18.44
CA ILE A 13 -27.38 49.84 -18.63
C ILE A 13 -26.07 49.10 -19.01
N ILE A 14 -25.24 49.71 -19.85
CA ILE A 14 -23.93 49.15 -20.23
C ILE A 14 -22.96 49.15 -19.04
N GLY A 15 -23.01 50.13 -18.17
CA GLY A 15 -22.18 50.24 -16.96
C GLY A 15 -22.49 49.20 -15.90
N ILE A 16 -23.73 48.71 -15.79
CA ILE A 16 -24.12 47.68 -14.81
C ILE A 16 -23.68 46.28 -15.25
N SER A 17 -23.64 45.99 -16.53
CA SER A 17 -23.21 44.66 -17.05
C SER A 17 -21.71 44.41 -16.88
N ALA A 18 -20.87 45.42 -16.62
CA ALA A 18 -19.44 45.26 -16.40
C ALA A 18 -19.06 44.83 -14.97
N PHE A 19 -20.01 44.79 -14.04
CA PHE A 19 -19.80 44.42 -12.64
C PHE A 19 -20.44 43.09 -12.22
N LEU A 20 -20.75 42.22 -13.17
CA LEU A 20 -21.11 40.85 -12.79
C LEU A 20 -19.87 40.17 -12.27
N PRO A 21 -19.85 39.68 -11.00
CA PRO A 21 -18.74 38.92 -10.51
C PRO A 21 -18.60 37.71 -11.43
N GLN A 22 -17.41 37.55 -12.00
CA GLN A 22 -17.05 36.28 -12.66
C GLN A 22 -17.07 35.22 -11.55
N VAL A 23 -18.08 34.38 -11.53
CA VAL A 23 -18.10 33.18 -10.72
C VAL A 23 -17.09 32.24 -11.39
N GLN A 24 -15.88 32.25 -10.88
CA GLN A 24 -14.89 31.28 -11.25
C GLN A 24 -15.38 29.94 -10.71
N ALA A 25 -15.55 28.97 -11.58
CA ALA A 25 -15.92 27.63 -11.15
C ALA A 25 -14.81 27.08 -10.24
N GLU A 26 -15.19 26.54 -9.08
CA GLU A 26 -14.23 25.88 -8.21
C GLU A 26 -13.58 24.71 -8.93
N PRO A 27 -12.27 24.50 -8.74
CA PRO A 27 -11.59 23.33 -9.27
C PRO A 27 -12.31 22.05 -8.83
N THR A 28 -12.42 21.06 -9.69
CA THR A 28 -13.01 19.78 -9.33
C THR A 28 -11.94 18.71 -9.19
N VAL A 29 -12.15 17.75 -8.29
CA VAL A 29 -11.27 16.60 -8.08
C VAL A 29 -12.08 15.31 -8.24
N SER A 30 -11.45 14.26 -8.73
CA SER A 30 -12.00 12.90 -8.78
C SER A 30 -10.89 11.86 -8.71
N ILE A 31 -11.25 10.63 -8.34
CA ILE A 31 -10.37 9.47 -8.33
C ILE A 31 -10.82 8.50 -9.41
N ILE A 32 -9.90 8.08 -10.27
CA ILE A 32 -10.11 7.04 -11.27
C ILE A 32 -9.37 5.80 -10.78
N MET A 33 -10.08 4.69 -10.64
CA MET A 33 -9.53 3.39 -10.25
C MET A 33 -9.60 2.43 -11.43
N GLU A 34 -8.55 1.61 -11.64
CA GLU A 34 -8.54 0.59 -12.68
C GLU A 34 -9.48 -0.57 -12.34
N LYS A 35 -9.65 -0.85 -11.05
CA LYS A 35 -10.56 -1.88 -10.53
C LYS A 35 -11.14 -1.47 -9.18
N THR A 36 -12.25 -2.08 -8.81
CA THR A 36 -12.97 -1.83 -7.54
C THR A 36 -12.83 -2.98 -6.54
N THR A 37 -12.10 -4.04 -6.90
CA THR A 37 -11.82 -5.17 -6.01
C THR A 37 -10.33 -5.49 -6.07
N TYR A 38 -9.70 -5.51 -4.92
CA TYR A 38 -8.30 -5.85 -4.71
C TYR A 38 -8.20 -7.11 -3.84
N GLN A 39 -7.08 -7.80 -3.95
CA GLN A 39 -6.72 -8.94 -3.11
C GLN A 39 -5.49 -8.60 -2.27
N TYR A 40 -5.25 -9.37 -1.21
CA TYR A 40 -3.94 -9.33 -0.57
C TYR A 40 -2.83 -9.59 -1.59
N CYS A 41 -1.65 -9.02 -1.37
CA CYS A 41 -0.49 -8.98 -2.27
C CYS A 41 -0.61 -8.02 -3.46
N GLU A 42 -1.76 -7.43 -3.71
CA GLU A 42 -1.92 -6.43 -4.74
C GLU A 42 -1.64 -5.02 -4.21
N LYS A 43 -1.11 -4.16 -5.08
CA LYS A 43 -0.92 -2.74 -4.78
C LYS A 43 -2.14 -1.95 -5.20
N LEU A 44 -2.56 -1.02 -4.35
CA LEU A 44 -3.56 -0.03 -4.70
C LEU A 44 -2.98 0.92 -5.76
N VAL A 45 -3.66 1.04 -6.89
CA VAL A 45 -3.31 1.99 -7.95
C VAL A 45 -4.54 2.82 -8.28
N TYR A 46 -4.41 4.13 -8.23
CA TYR A 46 -5.46 5.06 -8.60
C TYR A 46 -4.86 6.33 -9.22
N THR A 47 -5.69 7.08 -9.93
CA THR A 47 -5.30 8.35 -10.54
C THR A 47 -6.14 9.47 -9.96
N ILE A 48 -5.50 10.50 -9.42
CA ILE A 48 -6.16 11.74 -9.03
C ILE A 48 -6.30 12.59 -10.29
N LYS A 49 -7.54 12.90 -10.67
CA LYS A 49 -7.86 13.79 -11.78
C LYS A 49 -8.40 15.10 -11.23
N VAL A 50 -7.83 16.20 -11.69
CA VAL A 50 -8.26 17.56 -11.36
C VAL A 50 -8.64 18.32 -12.62
N SER A 51 -9.54 19.31 -12.51
CA SER A 51 -9.91 20.16 -13.64
C SER A 51 -8.91 21.28 -13.90
N GLU A 52 -8.14 21.68 -12.86
CA GLU A 52 -7.19 22.78 -12.91
C GLU A 52 -6.03 22.51 -11.92
N ILE A 53 -4.83 22.98 -12.23
CA ILE A 53 -3.67 22.93 -11.34
C ILE A 53 -3.58 24.26 -10.60
N THR A 54 -3.95 24.26 -9.31
CA THR A 54 -3.97 25.48 -8.47
C THR A 54 -2.64 25.75 -7.77
N GLY A 55 -1.77 24.74 -7.69
CA GLY A 55 -0.54 24.76 -6.89
C GLY A 55 -0.72 24.18 -5.48
N ASP A 56 -1.93 23.85 -5.07
CA ASP A 56 -2.19 23.17 -3.81
C ASP A 56 -1.82 21.68 -3.91
N SER A 57 -1.64 21.05 -2.75
CA SER A 57 -1.57 19.58 -2.65
C SER A 57 -2.97 19.00 -2.47
N ALA A 58 -3.22 17.86 -3.10
CA ALA A 58 -4.38 17.07 -2.74
C ALA A 58 -4.11 16.33 -1.41
N ILE A 59 -5.11 16.26 -0.54
CA ILE A 59 -5.04 15.54 0.72
C ILE A 59 -5.84 14.25 0.58
N ILE A 60 -5.18 13.11 0.82
CA ILE A 60 -5.80 11.79 0.72
C ILE A 60 -5.96 11.19 2.12
N HIS A 61 -7.11 10.56 2.35
CA HIS A 61 -7.35 9.65 3.46
C HIS A 61 -7.86 8.32 2.92
N ILE A 62 -7.28 7.21 3.38
CA ILE A 62 -7.78 5.87 3.09
C ILE A 62 -8.35 5.32 4.39
N ARG A 63 -9.63 4.95 4.39
CA ARG A 63 -10.32 4.45 5.59
C ARG A 63 -11.19 3.23 5.28
N ASP A 64 -11.41 2.41 6.30
CA ASP A 64 -12.37 1.30 6.26
C ASP A 64 -13.81 1.77 6.57
N GLU A 65 -14.77 0.85 6.57
CA GLU A 65 -16.18 1.13 6.89
C GLU A 65 -16.39 1.62 8.33
N SER A 66 -15.49 1.30 9.27
CA SER A 66 -15.55 1.78 10.65
C SER A 66 -15.05 3.21 10.81
N GLY A 67 -14.45 3.78 9.76
CA GLY A 67 -13.81 5.09 9.76
C GLY A 67 -12.36 5.05 10.27
N LYS A 68 -11.81 3.87 10.59
CA LYS A 68 -10.40 3.71 10.88
C LYS A 68 -9.59 3.85 9.59
N GLY A 69 -8.59 4.71 9.57
CA GLY A 69 -7.86 4.96 8.34
C GLY A 69 -6.49 5.59 8.52
N SER A 70 -5.89 5.95 7.41
CA SER A 70 -4.60 6.63 7.35
C SER A 70 -4.66 8.04 7.95
N SER A 71 -3.52 8.56 8.37
CA SER A 71 -3.32 9.99 8.51
C SER A 71 -3.46 10.68 7.15
N ALA A 72 -3.56 12.03 7.16
CA ALA A 72 -3.58 12.84 5.96
C ALA A 72 -2.31 12.62 5.13
N ILE A 73 -2.47 12.26 3.85
CA ILE A 73 -1.38 12.01 2.90
C ILE A 73 -1.38 13.15 1.89
N PRO A 74 -0.45 14.10 1.96
CA PRO A 74 -0.38 15.18 0.97
C PRO A 74 0.26 14.68 -0.34
N ILE A 75 -0.43 14.92 -1.45
CA ILE A 75 0.02 14.58 -2.81
C ILE A 75 0.18 15.87 -3.62
N ALA A 76 1.38 16.12 -4.11
CA ALA A 76 1.63 17.25 -4.99
C ALA A 76 0.96 17.01 -6.35
N ILE A 77 0.08 17.93 -6.77
CA ILE A 77 -0.58 17.88 -8.06
C ILE A 77 0.28 18.61 -9.10
N LYS A 78 0.80 17.85 -10.06
CA LYS A 78 1.70 18.37 -11.10
C LYS A 78 1.05 18.39 -12.48
N GLU A 79 0.05 17.53 -12.69
CA GLU A 79 -0.64 17.33 -13.96
C GLU A 79 -2.16 17.25 -13.71
N LEU A 80 -2.96 17.32 -14.76
CA LEU A 80 -4.40 17.14 -14.66
C LEU A 80 -4.78 15.69 -14.30
N GLN A 81 -3.88 14.73 -14.52
CA GLN A 81 -4.02 13.33 -14.13
C GLN A 81 -2.71 12.89 -13.45
N ASN A 82 -2.81 12.52 -12.18
CA ASN A 82 -1.67 12.14 -11.34
C ASN A 82 -1.85 10.68 -10.93
N PRO A 83 -1.16 9.72 -11.56
CA PRO A 83 -1.20 8.32 -11.15
C PRO A 83 -0.46 8.13 -9.82
N ILE A 84 -1.11 7.46 -8.87
CA ILE A 84 -0.60 7.23 -7.53
C ILE A 84 -0.56 5.71 -7.28
N PRO A 85 0.61 5.07 -7.43
CA PRO A 85 0.79 3.70 -6.98
C PRO A 85 1.05 3.65 -5.48
N ALA A 86 0.43 2.71 -4.77
CA ALA A 86 0.81 2.44 -3.39
C ALA A 86 2.26 1.93 -3.32
N LEU A 87 2.97 2.31 -2.26
CA LEU A 87 4.34 1.86 -2.02
C LEU A 87 4.37 0.36 -1.72
N PHE A 88 3.43 -0.10 -0.89
CA PHE A 88 3.36 -1.47 -0.42
C PHE A 88 2.06 -2.15 -0.87
N PRO A 89 2.05 -3.49 -1.03
CA PRO A 89 0.83 -4.24 -1.28
C PRO A 89 -0.06 -4.27 -0.03
N PHE A 90 -1.32 -4.66 -0.21
CA PHE A 90 -2.20 -4.98 0.90
C PHE A 90 -1.69 -6.23 1.62
N ASP A 91 -1.53 -6.15 2.93
CA ASP A 91 -1.14 -7.27 3.79
C ASP A 91 -2.17 -7.48 4.91
N LYS A 92 -2.21 -8.71 5.46
CA LYS A 92 -3.20 -9.12 6.48
C LYS A 92 -2.95 -8.49 7.85
N GLU A 93 -1.75 -7.99 8.13
CA GLU A 93 -1.43 -7.35 9.40
C GLU A 93 -2.01 -5.94 9.49
N GLN A 94 -2.01 -5.21 8.37
CA GLN A 94 -2.40 -3.81 8.34
C GLN A 94 -3.83 -3.59 7.86
N PHE A 95 -4.34 -4.46 6.98
CA PHE A 95 -5.61 -4.29 6.31
C PHE A 95 -6.55 -5.46 6.59
N ALA A 96 -7.71 -5.18 7.18
CA ALA A 96 -8.79 -6.15 7.32
C ALA A 96 -9.52 -6.34 5.98
N LEU A 97 -10.14 -7.50 5.77
CA LEU A 97 -11.04 -7.70 4.62
C LEU A 97 -12.26 -6.80 4.73
N GLY A 98 -12.75 -6.30 3.62
CA GLY A 98 -13.95 -5.48 3.57
C GLY A 98 -13.87 -4.30 2.63
N LYS A 99 -14.78 -3.36 2.83
CA LYS A 99 -14.89 -2.15 2.02
C LYS A 99 -13.99 -1.04 2.56
N TYR A 100 -13.35 -0.34 1.63
CA TYR A 100 -12.51 0.82 1.88
C TYR A 100 -12.95 2.00 1.05
N PHE A 101 -12.58 3.20 1.54
CA PHE A 101 -12.83 4.47 0.89
C PHE A 101 -11.53 5.24 0.74
N ILE A 102 -11.39 5.93 -0.39
CA ILE A 102 -10.33 6.89 -0.64
C ILE A 102 -11.00 8.25 -0.72
N ASP A 103 -10.85 9.05 0.31
CA ASP A 103 -11.33 10.43 0.33
C ASP A 103 -10.21 11.33 -0.18
N VAL A 104 -10.53 12.25 -1.07
CA VAL A 104 -9.61 13.26 -1.59
C VAL A 104 -10.21 14.64 -1.42
N GLU A 105 -9.40 15.57 -0.91
CA GLU A 105 -9.69 17.00 -0.87
C GLU A 105 -8.65 17.75 -1.71
N TYR A 106 -9.10 18.69 -2.55
CA TYR A 106 -8.25 19.52 -3.37
C TYR A 106 -8.89 20.87 -3.63
N SER A 107 -8.24 21.96 -3.19
CA SER A 107 -8.69 23.35 -3.40
C SER A 107 -10.17 23.59 -3.07
N GLY A 108 -10.66 22.99 -1.97
CA GLY A 108 -12.04 23.10 -1.49
C GLY A 108 -13.03 22.11 -2.11
N SER A 109 -12.63 21.33 -3.10
CA SER A 109 -13.42 20.23 -3.66
C SER A 109 -13.09 18.91 -3.00
N GLU A 110 -14.09 18.06 -2.82
CA GLU A 110 -13.97 16.73 -2.23
C GLU A 110 -14.51 15.65 -3.15
N TYR A 111 -13.94 14.46 -3.07
CA TYR A 111 -14.44 13.27 -3.76
C TYR A 111 -14.09 12.02 -2.96
N THR A 112 -14.95 11.01 -3.00
CA THR A 112 -14.74 9.70 -2.39
C THR A 112 -14.86 8.61 -3.45
N ALA A 113 -13.83 7.76 -3.56
CA ALA A 113 -13.90 6.50 -4.29
C ALA A 113 -13.99 5.33 -3.30
N GLU A 114 -14.55 4.20 -3.75
CA GLU A 114 -14.66 2.99 -2.94
C GLU A 114 -14.02 1.78 -3.63
N PHE A 115 -13.46 0.87 -2.82
CA PHE A 115 -13.00 -0.43 -3.27
C PHE A 115 -13.24 -1.49 -2.20
N ASN A 116 -13.19 -2.77 -2.61
CA ASN A 116 -13.27 -3.90 -1.70
C ASN A 116 -11.91 -4.61 -1.65
N LEU A 117 -11.50 -5.00 -0.45
CA LEU A 117 -10.38 -5.88 -0.23
C LEU A 117 -10.91 -7.28 0.11
N VAL A 118 -10.53 -8.26 -0.67
CA VAL A 118 -10.92 -9.67 -0.50
C VAL A 118 -9.68 -10.54 -0.24
N ASP A 119 -9.89 -11.74 0.29
CA ASP A 119 -8.80 -12.68 0.52
C ASP A 119 -8.17 -13.14 -0.81
N SER A 120 -6.97 -13.66 -0.71
CA SER A 120 -6.20 -14.20 -1.82
C SER A 120 -5.78 -15.62 -1.50
N ASP A 121 -5.85 -16.51 -2.50
CA ASP A 121 -5.27 -17.86 -2.42
C ASP A 121 -3.73 -17.83 -2.52
N ASN A 122 -3.16 -16.66 -2.81
CA ASN A 122 -1.71 -16.49 -2.89
C ASN A 122 -1.11 -16.20 -1.52
N ILE A 123 0.05 -16.77 -1.28
CA ILE A 123 0.89 -16.40 -0.13
C ILE A 123 1.41 -14.98 -0.37
N CYS A 124 1.21 -14.12 0.61
CA CYS A 124 1.71 -12.74 0.61
C CYS A 124 2.69 -12.57 1.76
N ILE A 125 3.95 -12.46 1.43
CA ILE A 125 4.98 -12.23 2.43
C ILE A 125 5.14 -10.71 2.59
N PRO A 126 4.96 -10.16 3.82
CA PRO A 126 5.06 -8.74 4.07
C PRO A 126 6.39 -8.13 3.62
N GLU A 127 6.35 -6.89 3.17
CA GLU A 127 7.54 -6.17 2.70
C GLU A 127 8.62 -6.05 3.78
N SER A 128 8.23 -6.01 5.07
CA SER A 128 9.16 -6.01 6.20
C SER A 128 10.06 -7.26 6.21
N VAL A 129 9.55 -8.42 5.79
CA VAL A 129 10.34 -9.66 5.66
C VAL A 129 11.35 -9.54 4.53
N LYS A 130 10.95 -8.94 3.39
CA LYS A 130 11.86 -8.70 2.27
C LYS A 130 13.00 -7.76 2.68
N GLN A 131 12.69 -6.67 3.37
CA GLN A 131 13.69 -5.73 3.87
C GLN A 131 14.66 -6.41 4.83
N PHE A 132 14.14 -7.20 5.77
CA PHE A 132 14.98 -7.97 6.68
C PHE A 132 15.86 -8.99 5.94
N THR A 133 15.31 -9.67 4.94
CA THR A 133 16.07 -10.62 4.11
C THR A 133 17.20 -9.91 3.35
N VAL A 134 17.00 -8.70 2.87
CA VAL A 134 18.07 -7.87 2.29
C VAL A 134 19.16 -7.59 3.32
N GLU A 135 18.80 -7.19 4.54
CA GLU A 135 19.75 -6.94 5.62
C GLU A 135 20.53 -8.21 5.98
N TRP A 136 19.88 -9.36 6.05
CA TRP A 136 20.52 -10.65 6.28
C TRP A 136 21.54 -10.98 5.19
N LEU A 137 21.16 -10.88 3.91
CA LEU A 137 22.06 -11.15 2.78
C LEU A 137 23.27 -10.21 2.77
N LEU A 138 23.09 -8.93 3.08
CA LEU A 138 24.20 -7.95 3.12
C LEU A 138 25.13 -8.13 4.31
N ASN A 139 24.63 -8.62 5.45
CA ASN A 139 25.42 -8.80 6.66
C ASN A 139 26.08 -10.19 6.75
N ASP A 140 25.65 -11.16 5.96
CA ASP A 140 26.30 -12.47 5.88
C ASP A 140 27.77 -12.35 5.45
N GLU A 141 28.07 -11.45 4.51
CA GLU A 141 29.44 -11.13 4.10
C GLU A 141 30.27 -10.50 5.24
N SER A 142 29.65 -9.96 6.29
CA SER A 142 30.33 -9.35 7.44
C SER A 142 30.67 -10.33 8.56
N GLY A 143 30.34 -11.62 8.41
CA GLY A 143 30.61 -12.68 9.41
C GLY A 143 29.72 -12.62 10.65
N LYS A 144 28.57 -11.88 10.59
CA LYS A 144 27.55 -11.93 11.62
C LYS A 144 26.58 -13.05 11.30
N ASN A 145 26.45 -14.02 12.19
CA ASN A 145 25.42 -15.06 12.06
C ASN A 145 24.04 -14.44 12.35
N LEU A 146 23.28 -14.12 11.28
CA LEU A 146 21.92 -13.60 11.34
C LEU A 146 20.87 -14.68 10.99
N ASP A 147 21.28 -15.93 10.79
CA ASP A 147 20.38 -17.00 10.36
C ASP A 147 19.26 -17.24 11.38
N GLY A 148 19.56 -17.08 12.69
CA GLY A 148 18.57 -17.12 13.73
C GLY A 148 17.51 -16.00 13.61
N TYR A 149 17.89 -14.79 13.23
CA TYR A 149 16.96 -13.67 13.03
C TYR A 149 16.04 -13.89 11.84
N LEU A 150 16.53 -14.47 10.75
CA LEU A 150 15.70 -14.81 9.60
C LEU A 150 14.60 -15.81 10.00
N MET A 151 14.96 -16.81 10.81
CA MET A 151 14.01 -17.82 11.28
C MET A 151 12.96 -17.22 12.22
N ASP A 152 13.33 -16.33 13.14
CA ASP A 152 12.40 -15.63 14.03
C ASP A 152 11.40 -14.78 13.24
N MET A 153 11.87 -14.08 12.22
CA MET A 153 11.00 -13.30 11.33
C MET A 153 10.04 -14.20 10.53
N ILE A 154 10.52 -15.31 9.99
CA ILE A 154 9.68 -16.28 9.27
C ILE A 154 8.59 -16.80 10.21
N GLN A 155 8.92 -17.17 11.43
CA GLN A 155 7.95 -17.65 12.42
C GLN A 155 6.86 -16.61 12.72
N LYS A 156 7.24 -15.36 12.91
CA LYS A 156 6.30 -14.26 13.15
C LYS A 156 5.21 -14.17 12.07
N TYR A 157 5.51 -14.59 10.83
CA TYR A 157 4.56 -14.58 9.72
C TYR A 157 3.90 -15.94 9.44
N VAL A 158 4.40 -17.00 10.08
CA VAL A 158 3.77 -18.33 10.06
C VAL A 158 2.56 -18.40 10.99
N ASP A 159 2.66 -17.81 12.20
CA ASP A 159 1.59 -17.81 13.20
C ASP A 159 0.25 -17.26 12.68
N PRO A 160 0.19 -16.15 11.92
CA PRO A 160 -1.04 -15.70 11.30
C PRO A 160 -1.41 -16.47 10.01
N LYS A 161 -0.77 -17.60 9.70
CA LYS A 161 -0.96 -18.40 8.49
C LYS A 161 -0.71 -17.65 7.17
N LEU A 162 0.16 -16.66 7.20
CA LEU A 162 0.64 -16.00 5.98
C LEU A 162 1.61 -16.88 5.20
N ILE A 163 2.33 -17.77 5.91
CA ILE A 163 3.11 -18.86 5.36
C ILE A 163 2.61 -20.12 6.06
N GLU A 164 2.03 -21.06 5.31
CA GLU A 164 1.65 -22.35 5.85
C GLU A 164 2.89 -23.22 6.02
N VAL A 165 3.37 -23.35 7.25
CA VAL A 165 4.38 -24.33 7.62
C VAL A 165 3.76 -25.35 8.57
N PRO A 166 4.09 -26.65 8.46
CA PRO A 166 3.46 -27.69 9.24
C PRO A 166 3.94 -27.77 10.70
N PHE A 167 4.57 -26.75 11.26
CA PHE A 167 5.15 -26.81 12.62
C PHE A 167 5.35 -25.41 13.25
N GLU A 168 5.48 -25.41 14.58
CA GLU A 168 5.88 -24.23 15.37
C GLU A 168 7.40 -24.17 15.49
N ILE A 169 8.00 -23.03 15.19
CA ILE A 169 9.41 -22.75 15.38
C ILE A 169 9.62 -22.32 16.84
N ASN A 170 10.34 -23.08 17.62
CA ASN A 170 10.57 -22.76 19.02
C ASN A 170 11.94 -22.07 19.21
N ASP A 171 11.88 -20.86 19.72
CA ASP A 171 12.87 -19.80 19.80
C ASP A 171 14.18 -20.14 20.60
N LYS A 172 14.28 -21.26 21.27
CA LYS A 172 15.34 -21.45 22.28
C LYS A 172 16.60 -22.17 21.83
N ASN A 173 16.66 -22.69 20.61
CA ASN A 173 17.77 -23.51 20.13
C ASN A 173 18.34 -23.12 18.75
N ILE A 174 18.14 -21.88 18.30
CA ILE A 174 18.65 -21.39 16.99
C ILE A 174 20.11 -20.95 17.12
N LEU A 175 20.94 -21.71 17.81
CA LEU A 175 22.32 -21.28 18.08
C LEU A 175 23.33 -21.62 16.99
N GLU A 176 23.03 -22.54 16.06
CA GLU A 176 23.94 -22.88 14.95
C GLU A 176 23.14 -23.47 13.76
N ILE A 177 22.40 -22.64 13.04
CA ILE A 177 21.85 -23.02 11.73
C ILE A 177 22.82 -22.49 10.68
N ASP A 178 23.44 -23.40 9.93
CA ASP A 178 24.19 -23.06 8.72
C ASP A 178 23.23 -23.15 7.53
N ILE A 179 22.78 -22.01 7.05
CA ILE A 179 21.88 -21.95 5.91
C ILE A 179 22.68 -22.19 4.62
N PRO A 180 22.35 -23.23 3.84
CA PRO A 180 23.06 -23.52 2.61
C PRO A 180 23.08 -22.35 1.62
N ASP A 181 24.18 -22.17 0.90
CA ASP A 181 24.37 -21.07 -0.07
C ASP A 181 23.26 -20.97 -1.12
N TRP A 182 22.67 -22.10 -1.52
CA TRP A 182 21.58 -22.09 -2.50
C TRP A 182 20.32 -21.42 -1.94
N VAL A 183 20.09 -21.47 -0.63
CA VAL A 183 18.97 -20.76 0.04
C VAL A 183 19.19 -19.26 -0.05
N LYS A 184 20.43 -18.81 0.19
CA LYS A 184 20.81 -17.40 0.06
C LYS A 184 20.59 -16.89 -1.35
N ASN A 185 20.97 -17.69 -2.36
CA ASN A 185 20.70 -17.35 -3.75
C ASN A 185 19.21 -17.26 -4.06
N THR A 186 18.40 -18.17 -3.54
CA THR A 186 16.93 -18.15 -3.73
C THR A 186 16.33 -16.94 -3.02
N ALA A 187 16.75 -16.62 -1.80
CA ALA A 187 16.35 -15.43 -1.08
C ALA A 187 16.74 -14.14 -1.84
N TYR A 188 17.93 -14.11 -2.42
CA TYR A 188 18.35 -13.00 -3.28
C TYR A 188 17.42 -12.80 -4.49
N TRP A 189 17.09 -13.88 -5.20
CA TRP A 189 16.17 -13.81 -6.35
C TRP A 189 14.77 -13.36 -5.92
N TRP A 190 14.33 -13.77 -4.74
CA TRP A 190 13.03 -13.36 -4.21
C TRP A 190 13.00 -11.86 -3.88
N VAL A 191 13.98 -11.32 -3.17
CA VAL A 191 14.01 -9.88 -2.85
C VAL A 191 14.18 -9.00 -4.09
N GLN A 192 14.79 -9.54 -5.16
CA GLN A 192 14.88 -8.90 -6.47
C GLN A 192 13.58 -9.01 -7.29
N GLY A 193 12.58 -9.76 -6.82
CA GLY A 193 11.32 -10.00 -7.54
C GLY A 193 11.44 -10.96 -8.72
N ALA A 194 12.53 -11.72 -8.82
CA ALA A 194 12.75 -12.72 -9.88
C ALA A 194 11.94 -14.01 -9.65
N ILE A 195 11.56 -14.29 -8.41
CA ILE A 195 10.63 -15.36 -8.02
C ILE A 195 9.52 -14.79 -7.15
N SER A 196 8.37 -15.47 -7.11
CA SER A 196 7.19 -15.06 -6.36
C SER A 196 7.30 -15.38 -4.86
N ASP A 197 6.40 -14.80 -4.05
CA ASP A 197 6.26 -15.13 -2.64
C ASP A 197 5.88 -16.62 -2.46
N ASN A 198 5.08 -17.19 -3.37
CA ASN A 198 4.75 -18.62 -3.36
C ASN A 198 5.99 -19.49 -3.58
N ASP A 199 6.87 -19.14 -4.52
CA ASP A 199 8.09 -19.91 -4.79
C ASP A 199 9.04 -19.87 -3.58
N PHE A 200 9.16 -18.70 -2.94
CA PHE A 200 9.96 -18.55 -1.73
C PHE A 200 9.40 -19.36 -0.57
N ALA A 201 8.07 -19.33 -0.35
CA ALA A 201 7.43 -20.15 0.67
C ALA A 201 7.58 -21.65 0.41
N GLN A 202 7.53 -22.12 -0.85
CA GLN A 202 7.82 -23.51 -1.20
C GLN A 202 9.26 -23.92 -0.87
N MET A 203 10.22 -23.01 -1.08
CA MET A 203 11.60 -23.25 -0.65
C MET A 203 11.68 -23.46 0.87
N ILE A 204 11.03 -22.60 1.66
CA ILE A 204 10.99 -22.74 3.12
C ILE A 204 10.36 -24.09 3.51
N ASN A 205 9.24 -24.47 2.91
CA ASN A 205 8.62 -25.78 3.17
C ASN A 205 9.58 -26.94 2.86
N TYR A 206 10.30 -26.87 1.74
CA TYR A 206 11.31 -27.88 1.40
C TYR A 206 12.43 -27.99 2.46
N LEU A 207 12.96 -26.86 2.94
CA LEU A 207 13.99 -26.86 3.98
C LEU A 207 13.54 -27.55 5.26
N ILE A 208 12.27 -27.44 5.54
CA ILE A 208 11.61 -28.03 6.69
C ILE A 208 11.42 -29.54 6.52
N ASP A 209 10.85 -29.97 5.40
CA ASP A 209 10.60 -31.38 5.07
C ASP A 209 11.90 -32.18 5.07
N GLU A 210 12.98 -31.59 4.54
CA GLU A 210 14.31 -32.18 4.51
C GLU A 210 15.07 -32.03 5.83
N LYS A 211 14.47 -31.42 6.87
CA LYS A 211 15.07 -31.17 8.19
C LYS A 211 16.40 -30.40 8.14
N ILE A 212 16.58 -29.60 7.11
CA ILE A 212 17.72 -28.66 7.00
C ILE A 212 17.52 -27.55 8.03
N ILE A 213 16.27 -27.12 8.21
CA ILE A 213 15.83 -26.25 9.30
C ILE A 213 15.10 -27.15 10.29
N SER A 214 15.55 -27.21 11.53
CA SER A 214 14.87 -27.99 12.56
C SER A 214 13.82 -27.15 13.26
N SER A 215 12.57 -27.61 13.22
CA SER A 215 11.51 -27.08 14.05
C SER A 215 11.39 -27.90 15.33
N HIS A 216 11.31 -27.26 16.49
CA HIS A 216 10.87 -27.93 17.70
C HIS A 216 9.37 -27.71 17.83
N VAL A 217 8.58 -28.73 17.54
CA VAL A 217 7.19 -28.75 17.93
C VAL A 217 7.13 -28.73 19.45
N GLY A 218 6.69 -27.63 20.01
CA GLY A 218 6.34 -27.59 21.43
C GLY A 218 5.18 -28.57 21.65
N ILE A 219 5.47 -29.75 22.22
CA ILE A 219 4.43 -30.62 22.73
C ILE A 219 3.79 -29.83 23.89
N GLY A 220 2.66 -29.18 23.61
CA GLY A 220 1.82 -28.63 24.65
C GLY A 220 1.47 -29.74 25.62
N ASN A 221 2.03 -29.70 26.81
CA ASN A 221 1.57 -30.51 27.90
C ASN A 221 0.13 -30.09 28.23
N GLU A 222 -0.84 -30.83 27.70
CA GLU A 222 -2.14 -30.88 28.34
C GLU A 222 -1.97 -31.42 29.76
N ILE A 223 -2.23 -30.60 30.75
CA ILE A 223 -2.60 -30.97 32.10
C ILE A 223 -3.89 -30.26 32.46
#